data_c3a6617fafcc430a5185ec079f844dc4
#
_entry.id   c3a6617fafcc430a5185ec079f844dc4
#
_cell.length_a   1.000
_cell.length_b   1.000
_cell.length_c   1.000
_cell.angle_alpha   90.00
_cell.angle_beta   90.00
_cell.angle_gamma   90.00
#
_symmetry.space_group_name_H-M   'P 1'
#
loop_
_entity.id
_entity.type
_entity.pdbx_description
1 polymer ?
#
loop_
_entity_poly.entity_id
_entity_poly.type
_entity_poly.pdbx_seq_one_letter_code
_entity_poly.pdbx_strand_id
1 'polypeptide(L)'
;RNARERLDLMATANEKVLKAILPIVDDFERALKNIASDSPERVGMELIYTKLMHTLKSEGLKEMESSIGHVFDVETMEAITNIPAPSPEMAGKVIDQIEKGYSLGEKIIRYAKVVVADQSPA
;
A
#
# COMPACT_ATOMS: atom_id res chain seq x y z
N ARG A 1 -28.25 0.28 -20.19
CA ARG A 1 -26.98 0.15 -20.90
C ARG A 1 -26.11 1.41 -20.77
N ASN A 2 -26.64 2.56 -21.12
CA ASN A 2 -25.91 3.82 -20.96
C ASN A 2 -25.59 4.13 -19.50
N ALA A 3 -26.49 3.78 -18.59
CA ALA A 3 -26.26 3.96 -17.15
C ALA A 3 -25.08 3.12 -16.68
N ARG A 4 -24.97 1.88 -17.18
CA ARG A 4 -23.88 0.98 -16.83
C ARG A 4 -22.54 1.47 -17.37
N GLU A 5 -22.53 1.91 -18.63
CA GLU A 5 -21.34 2.49 -19.26
C GLU A 5 -20.87 3.73 -18.50
N ARG A 6 -21.79 4.55 -18.03
CA ARG A 6 -21.50 5.75 -17.26
C ARG A 6 -20.88 5.39 -15.91
N LEU A 7 -21.44 4.38 -15.23
CA LEU A 7 -20.91 3.92 -13.95
C LEU A 7 -19.49 3.35 -14.11
N ASP A 8 -19.26 2.58 -15.17
CA ASP A 8 -17.94 2.03 -15.46
C ASP A 8 -16.92 3.12 -15.74
N LEU A 9 -17.33 4.15 -16.48
CA LEU A 9 -16.47 5.29 -16.79
C LEU A 9 -16.11 6.07 -15.52
N MET A 10 -17.09 6.28 -14.64
CA MET A 10 -16.86 6.96 -13.37
C MET A 10 -15.92 6.16 -12.47
N ALA A 11 -16.10 4.84 -12.41
CA ALA A 11 -15.23 3.99 -11.62
C ALA A 11 -13.79 4.03 -12.13
N THR A 12 -13.61 4.01 -13.46
CA THR A 12 -12.29 4.10 -14.08
C THR A 12 -11.63 5.45 -13.79
N ALA A 13 -12.41 6.54 -13.86
CA ALA A 13 -11.90 7.89 -13.57
C ALA A 13 -11.46 7.99 -12.10
N ASN A 14 -12.26 7.45 -11.17
CA ASN A 14 -11.94 7.44 -9.74
C ASN A 14 -10.69 6.64 -9.47
N GLU A 15 -10.55 5.48 -10.10
CA GLU A 15 -9.35 4.66 -9.96
C GLU A 15 -8.10 5.44 -10.36
N LYS A 16 -8.16 6.13 -11.49
CA LYS A 16 -7.03 6.91 -11.99
C LYS A 16 -6.62 8.01 -11.03
N VAL A 17 -7.59 8.73 -10.49
CA VAL A 17 -7.33 9.81 -9.54
C VAL A 17 -6.77 9.26 -8.23
N LEU A 18 -7.39 8.22 -7.68
CA LEU A 18 -6.93 7.62 -6.43
C LEU A 18 -5.53 7.05 -6.57
N LYS A 19 -5.25 6.37 -7.68
CA LYS A 19 -3.92 5.83 -7.95
C LYS A 19 -2.87 6.94 -8.02
N ALA A 20 -3.23 8.10 -8.59
CA ALA A 20 -2.32 9.24 -8.68
C ALA A 20 -2.04 9.87 -7.32
N ILE A 21 -2.96 9.73 -6.37
CA ILE A 21 -2.80 10.27 -5.01
C ILE A 21 -1.90 9.39 -4.15
N LEU A 22 -1.82 8.09 -4.41
CA LEU A 22 -1.08 7.15 -3.56
C LEU A 22 0.38 7.53 -3.33
N PRO A 23 1.16 7.99 -4.33
CA PRO A 23 2.53 8.42 -4.06
C PRO A 23 2.59 9.59 -3.07
N ILE A 24 1.58 10.46 -3.07
CA ILE A 24 1.52 11.59 -2.14
C ILE A 24 1.25 11.08 -0.73
N VAL A 25 0.38 10.08 -0.59
CA VAL A 25 0.12 9.41 0.69
C VAL A 25 1.41 8.78 1.22
N ASP A 26 2.15 8.08 0.36
CA ASP A 26 3.43 7.47 0.74
C ASP A 26 4.41 8.51 1.24
N ASP A 27 4.52 9.64 0.54
CA ASP A 27 5.42 10.73 0.92
C ASP A 27 5.02 11.35 2.25
N PHE A 28 3.71 11.48 2.47
CA PHE A 28 3.19 12.02 3.72
C PHE A 28 3.54 11.10 4.90
N GLU A 29 3.37 9.79 4.71
CA GLU A 29 3.72 8.81 5.74
C GLU A 29 5.20 8.84 6.05
N ARG A 30 6.04 8.97 5.03
CA ARG A 30 7.48 9.08 5.22
C ARG A 30 7.85 10.36 5.96
N ALA A 31 7.21 11.47 5.62
CA ALA A 31 7.44 12.75 6.30
C ALA A 31 7.08 12.65 7.79
N LEU A 32 5.98 11.99 8.11
CA LEU A 32 5.57 11.82 9.50
C LEU A 32 6.59 11.03 10.31
N LYS A 33 7.24 10.04 9.70
CA LYS A 33 8.27 9.24 10.38
C LYS A 33 9.50 10.05 10.75
N ASN A 34 9.74 11.16 10.06
CA ASN A 34 10.91 12.00 10.27
C ASN A 34 10.67 13.19 11.21
N ILE A 35 9.47 13.30 11.75
CA ILE A 35 9.10 14.36 12.69
C ILE A 35 9.00 13.75 14.07
N ALA A 36 9.54 14.46 15.07
CA ALA A 36 9.51 13.99 16.45
C ALA A 36 8.08 13.72 16.90
N SER A 37 7.87 12.59 17.58
CA SER A 37 6.52 12.12 17.93
C SER A 37 5.81 13.06 18.92
N ASP A 38 6.55 13.86 19.66
CA ASP A 38 6.02 14.80 20.65
C ASP A 38 5.90 16.23 20.11
N SER A 39 6.24 16.47 18.85
CA SER A 39 6.19 17.83 18.32
C SER A 39 4.74 18.24 18.02
N PRO A 40 4.40 19.51 18.31
CA PRO A 40 3.06 20.01 17.97
C PRO A 40 2.76 19.94 16.47
N GLU A 41 3.77 20.12 15.64
CA GLU A 41 3.62 20.04 14.18
C GLU A 41 3.20 18.66 13.75
N ARG A 42 3.75 17.62 14.37
CA ARG A 42 3.36 16.25 14.05
C ARG A 42 1.91 15.96 14.41
N VAL A 43 1.46 16.47 15.55
CA VAL A 43 0.07 16.28 15.97
C VAL A 43 -0.88 16.85 14.91
N GLY A 44 -0.59 18.07 14.45
CA GLY A 44 -1.40 18.70 13.39
C GLY A 44 -1.38 17.93 12.10
N MET A 45 -0.20 17.47 11.69
CA MET A 45 -0.05 16.70 10.44
C MET A 45 -0.75 15.34 10.52
N GLU A 46 -0.70 14.69 11.67
CA GLU A 46 -1.39 13.41 11.86
C GLU A 46 -2.91 13.57 11.77
N LEU A 47 -3.44 14.68 12.26
CA LEU A 47 -4.86 14.97 12.13
C LEU A 47 -5.26 15.12 10.66
N ILE A 48 -4.46 15.84 9.88
CA ILE A 48 -4.70 16.00 8.45
C ILE A 48 -4.59 14.66 7.74
N TYR A 49 -3.58 13.88 8.07
CA TYR A 49 -3.38 12.57 7.47
C TYR A 49 -4.56 11.63 7.77
N THR A 50 -5.02 11.61 9.01
CA THR A 50 -6.15 10.77 9.41
C THR A 50 -7.40 11.16 8.64
N LYS A 51 -7.63 12.47 8.48
CA LYS A 51 -8.77 12.97 7.71
C LYS A 51 -8.68 12.58 6.24
N LEU A 52 -7.48 12.69 5.67
CA LEU A 52 -7.25 12.28 4.28
C LEU A 52 -7.55 10.80 4.09
N MET A 53 -7.01 9.94 4.94
CA MET A 53 -7.22 8.50 4.82
C MET A 53 -8.68 8.13 5.04
N HIS A 54 -9.35 8.79 5.98
CA HIS A 54 -10.78 8.56 6.20
C HIS A 54 -11.58 8.91 4.95
N THR A 55 -11.26 10.04 4.32
CA THR A 55 -11.93 10.47 3.10
C THR A 55 -11.69 9.48 1.95
N LEU A 56 -10.45 9.03 1.78
CA LEU A 56 -10.12 8.06 0.73
C LEU A 56 -10.83 6.73 0.95
N LYS A 57 -10.92 6.29 2.20
CA LYS A 57 -11.65 5.06 2.53
C LYS A 57 -13.14 5.19 2.23
N SER A 58 -13.72 6.36 2.48
CA SER A 58 -15.13 6.58 2.16
C SER A 58 -15.39 6.56 0.65
N GLU A 59 -14.36 6.80 -0.15
CA GLU A 59 -14.44 6.69 -1.62
C GLU A 59 -14.13 5.29 -2.12
N GLY A 60 -13.94 4.33 -1.21
CA GLY A 60 -13.74 2.93 -1.56
C GLY A 60 -12.30 2.44 -1.54
N LEU A 61 -11.35 3.30 -1.19
CA LEU A 61 -9.95 2.88 -1.09
C LEU A 61 -9.76 1.97 0.11
N LYS A 62 -9.03 0.88 -0.08
CA LYS A 62 -8.73 -0.07 0.98
C LYS A 62 -7.23 -0.36 0.98
N GLU A 63 -6.59 -0.12 2.11
CA GLU A 63 -5.19 -0.47 2.29
C GLU A 63 -5.09 -1.96 2.57
N MET A 64 -4.16 -2.65 1.89
CA MET A 64 -3.92 -4.06 2.14
C MET A 64 -3.18 -4.23 3.46
N GLU A 65 -3.43 -5.37 4.11
CA GLU A 65 -2.68 -5.77 5.29
C GLU A 65 -1.19 -5.82 4.96
N SER A 66 -0.34 -5.54 5.96
CA SER A 66 1.11 -5.59 5.75
C SER A 66 1.52 -6.98 5.26
N SER A 67 2.38 -6.99 4.24
CA SER A 67 2.87 -8.24 3.66
C SER A 67 4.01 -8.85 4.46
N ILE A 68 4.62 -8.10 5.39
CA ILE A 68 5.82 -8.54 6.12
C ILE A 68 5.51 -9.80 6.92
N GLY A 69 6.35 -10.82 6.75
CA GLY A 69 6.19 -12.10 7.44
C GLY A 69 5.27 -13.10 6.76
N HIS A 70 4.52 -12.67 5.74
CA HIS A 70 3.63 -13.54 4.99
C HIS A 70 4.37 -14.21 3.83
N VAL A 71 3.87 -15.34 3.38
CA VAL A 71 4.39 -15.98 2.18
C VAL A 71 4.14 -15.05 0.99
N PHE A 72 5.13 -14.93 0.10
CA PHE A 72 4.98 -14.12 -1.10
C PHE A 72 3.81 -14.64 -1.94
N ASP A 73 2.95 -13.70 -2.36
CA ASP A 73 1.74 -13.99 -3.13
C ASP A 73 1.72 -13.08 -4.36
N VAL A 74 1.91 -13.67 -5.53
CA VAL A 74 1.96 -12.94 -6.79
C VAL A 74 0.62 -12.25 -7.11
N GLU A 75 -0.47 -12.70 -6.50
CA GLU A 75 -1.80 -12.11 -6.73
C GLU A 75 -1.93 -10.71 -6.11
N THR A 76 -1.16 -10.42 -5.07
CA THR A 76 -1.28 -9.15 -4.33
C THR A 76 0.04 -8.40 -4.18
N MET A 77 1.15 -9.02 -4.51
CA MET A 77 2.49 -8.47 -4.24
C MET A 77 3.35 -8.51 -5.49
N GLU A 78 4.29 -7.58 -5.53
CA GLU A 78 5.33 -7.53 -6.56
C GLU A 78 6.69 -7.58 -5.87
N ALA A 79 7.49 -8.60 -6.15
CA ALA A 79 8.83 -8.72 -5.60
C ALA A 79 9.78 -7.83 -6.39
N ILE A 80 10.34 -6.83 -5.73
CA ILE A 80 11.30 -5.93 -6.39
C ILE A 80 12.73 -6.43 -6.24
N THR A 81 13.02 -7.25 -5.22
CA THR A 81 14.30 -7.89 -5.08
C THR A 81 14.17 -9.08 -4.13
N ASN A 82 15.14 -9.99 -4.22
CA ASN A 82 15.26 -11.13 -3.32
C ASN A 82 16.55 -11.00 -2.53
N ILE A 83 16.53 -11.46 -1.27
CA ILE A 83 17.71 -11.51 -0.43
C ILE A 83 17.84 -12.92 0.16
N PRO A 84 19.04 -13.31 0.61
CA PRO A 84 19.16 -14.59 1.29
C PRO A 84 18.26 -14.65 2.52
N ALA A 85 17.64 -15.81 2.76
CA ALA A 85 16.77 -15.98 3.92
C ALA A 85 17.58 -15.84 5.21
N PRO A 86 17.17 -14.95 6.14
CA PRO A 86 17.87 -14.82 7.44
C PRO A 86 17.81 -16.09 8.27
N SER A 87 16.78 -16.89 8.08
CA SER A 87 16.61 -18.19 8.75
C SER A 87 15.77 -19.09 7.84
N PRO A 88 15.80 -20.41 8.04
CA PRO A 88 15.00 -21.32 7.23
C PRO A 88 13.51 -21.05 7.29
N GLU A 89 13.03 -20.56 8.42
CA GLU A 89 11.60 -20.24 8.58
C GLU A 89 11.16 -19.06 7.72
N MET A 90 12.09 -18.20 7.34
CA MET A 90 11.79 -17.02 6.53
C MET A 90 11.85 -17.29 5.03
N ALA A 91 12.32 -18.47 4.61
CA ALA A 91 12.44 -18.79 3.19
C ALA A 91 11.09 -18.61 2.46
N GLY A 92 11.10 -17.88 1.35
CA GLY A 92 9.90 -17.63 0.56
C GLY A 92 8.97 -16.58 1.16
N LYS A 93 9.32 -15.99 2.28
CA LYS A 93 8.47 -15.00 2.94
C LYS A 93 8.94 -13.58 2.67
N VAL A 94 8.03 -12.64 2.85
CA VAL A 94 8.30 -11.21 2.69
C VAL A 94 9.10 -10.72 3.90
N ILE A 95 10.25 -10.13 3.61
CA ILE A 95 11.14 -9.58 4.64
C ILE A 95 10.81 -8.12 4.91
N ASP A 96 10.48 -7.36 3.86
CA ASP A 96 10.19 -5.93 3.99
C ASP A 96 9.17 -5.53 2.94
N GLN A 97 8.42 -4.49 3.25
CA GLN A 97 7.43 -3.90 2.36
C GLN A 97 7.87 -2.48 2.04
N ILE A 98 8.25 -2.25 0.78
CA ILE A 98 8.77 -0.97 0.33
C ILE A 98 7.62 -0.01 0.03
N GLU A 99 6.52 -0.53 -0.49
CA GLU A 99 5.37 0.26 -0.88
C GLU A 99 4.10 -0.52 -0.59
N LYS A 100 3.13 0.15 0.03
CA LYS A 100 1.86 -0.49 0.41
C LYS A 100 1.01 -0.80 -0.80
N GLY A 101 0.28 -1.89 -0.73
CA GLY A 101 -0.72 -2.24 -1.73
C GLY A 101 -2.08 -1.67 -1.37
N TYR A 102 -2.85 -1.32 -2.38
CA TYR A 102 -4.18 -0.77 -2.22
C TYR A 102 -5.16 -1.38 -3.20
N SER A 103 -6.40 -1.50 -2.78
CA SER A 103 -7.50 -1.88 -3.66
C SER A 103 -8.58 -0.81 -3.64
N LEU A 104 -9.37 -0.77 -4.70
CA LEU A 104 -10.54 0.07 -4.81
C LEU A 104 -11.73 -0.88 -5.01
N GLY A 105 -12.55 -0.99 -3.96
CA GLY A 105 -13.51 -2.08 -3.92
C GLY A 105 -12.77 -3.42 -3.94
N GLU A 106 -13.08 -4.26 -4.90
CA GLU A 106 -12.43 -5.58 -5.03
C GLU A 106 -11.25 -5.56 -5.99
N LYS A 107 -11.00 -4.45 -6.66
CA LYS A 107 -9.94 -4.35 -7.66
C LYS A 107 -8.66 -3.82 -7.04
N ILE A 108 -7.55 -4.54 -7.25
CA ILE A 108 -6.24 -4.07 -6.83
C ILE A 108 -5.79 -2.97 -7.78
N ILE A 109 -5.51 -1.77 -7.24
CA ILE A 109 -5.04 -0.66 -8.04
C ILE A 109 -3.54 -0.40 -7.86
N ARG A 110 -2.95 -0.97 -6.81
CA ARG A 110 -1.50 -0.94 -6.61
C ARG A 110 -1.09 -2.16 -5.80
N TYR A 111 -0.16 -2.93 -6.34
CA TYR A 111 0.39 -4.10 -5.66
C TYR A 111 1.36 -3.64 -4.56
N ALA A 112 1.44 -4.41 -3.48
CA ALA A 112 2.47 -4.19 -2.47
C ALA A 112 3.83 -4.52 -3.07
N LYS A 113 4.78 -3.60 -2.98
CA LYS A 113 6.17 -3.84 -3.43
C LYS A 113 6.97 -4.34 -2.25
N VAL A 114 7.58 -5.52 -2.43
CA VAL A 114 8.17 -6.25 -1.31
C VAL A 114 9.57 -6.75 -1.64
N VAL A 115 10.30 -7.03 -0.56
CA VAL A 115 11.57 -7.76 -0.60
C VAL A 115 11.29 -9.16 -0.07
N VAL A 116 11.69 -10.17 -0.83
CA VAL A 116 11.38 -11.57 -0.52
C VAL A 116 12.65 -12.31 -0.15
N ALA A 117 12.55 -13.19 0.85
CA ALA A 117 13.65 -14.10 1.19
C ALA A 117 13.69 -15.23 0.17
N ASP A 118 14.90 -15.61 -0.24
CA ASP A 118 15.10 -16.72 -1.17
C ASP A 118 14.47 -18.00 -0.64
N GLN A 119 14.01 -18.85 -1.53
CA GLN A 119 13.41 -20.14 -1.20
C GLN A 119 14.43 -21.10 -0.56
N SER A 120 15.67 -21.03 -1.05
CA SER A 120 16.75 -21.89 -0.52
C SER A 120 17.72 -21.03 0.28
N PRO A 121 17.92 -21.33 1.57
CA PRO A 121 19.01 -20.69 2.31
C PRO A 121 20.33 -21.08 1.66
N ALA A 122 21.21 -20.13 1.56
CA ALA A 122 22.53 -20.39 0.95
C ALA A 122 23.32 -21.42 1.71
#